data_f7b8667df14e27c9ffe37d04081ed25b
#
_entry.id   f7b8667df14e27c9ffe37d04081ed25b
#
_cell.length_a   1.000
_cell.length_b   1.000
_cell.length_c   1.000
_cell.angle_alpha   90.00
_cell.angle_beta   90.00
_cell.angle_gamma   90.00
#
_symmetry.space_group_name_H-M   'P 1'
#
loop_
_entity.id
_entity.type
_entity.pdbx_description
1 polymer ?
#
loop_
_entity_poly.entity_id
_entity_poly.type
_entity_poly.pdbx_seq_one_letter_code
_entity_poly.pdbx_strand_id
1 'polypeptide(L)'
;MKSLLVLPVLFAVALSSYNKEKELDWWETTIFYQIYPRSFKDSNGDGIGDINGITENLEYLKELGIGATWLSPIFKSPMYDFGYDIADFYAIQEEYGTIEDFENLMAKAKELDIKIVLDFVPNHTSNESVWFEEALRGHEKYFDYFIWEDGVVDENGVMHPPTNWVSALRKSAWEYREEVGKYYLHQFVIGQPDLNYRNPDVVEEMKNVIRFWLEKGVADDPDNYDYLNHIYTKDLDETIEMVFQWREVFDDFKEKDGLSRVMMTEAYTTPKMAMKYYGNRDRKGAQMPFNFALISDVNGDSSAAEIKYALDSFLTFKPIDEHANWVAGNHDVSRVASRFSPELVDGINMITLLMPGIGVTYMGEEIGMVDGYVSWEDTVDPGGCNTDDPINYWITSRDPQRTPFQWSADKNAGFSVGNKTWLPVAADFENLNVEVQRVTEKSHLNIYKALAALRNDKIFRYSRYESVAYNEGVFAFRRWYNKKAYIVVINFRQEAYTIDLTYFENVNKKVQVLISSIQSPKNSWEVLQADKVEILGSESLVLKVLF
;
A
#
# COMPACT_ATOMS: atom_id res chain seq x y z
N MET A 1 23.22 33.79 30.81
CA MET A 1 21.98 33.14 31.26
C MET A 1 20.80 33.79 30.53
N LYS A 2 20.32 33.20 29.45
CA LYS A 2 19.01 33.52 28.83
C LYS A 2 18.22 32.22 28.83
N SER A 3 17.25 32.18 29.73
CA SER A 3 16.28 31.09 29.84
C SER A 3 15.41 31.08 28.59
N LEU A 4 15.50 30.03 27.76
CA LEU A 4 14.51 29.75 26.76
C LEU A 4 13.31 29.10 27.44
N LEU A 5 12.20 29.83 27.51
CA LEU A 5 10.88 29.26 27.80
C LEU A 5 10.48 28.40 26.63
N VAL A 6 10.48 27.09 26.80
CA VAL A 6 9.80 26.16 25.94
C VAL A 6 8.30 26.25 26.29
N LEU A 7 7.52 26.90 25.44
CA LEU A 7 6.06 26.84 25.52
C LEU A 7 5.61 25.41 25.10
N PRO A 8 4.87 24.69 25.95
CA PRO A 8 4.24 23.46 25.52
C PRO A 8 3.12 23.81 24.50
N VAL A 9 3.28 23.36 23.27
CA VAL A 9 2.20 23.41 22.30
C VAL A 9 1.15 22.37 22.72
N LEU A 10 0.09 22.86 23.37
CA LEU A 10 -1.12 22.09 23.66
C LEU A 10 -1.82 21.81 22.31
N PHE A 11 -1.61 20.63 21.74
CA PHE A 11 -2.44 20.13 20.67
C PHE A 11 -3.77 19.65 21.24
N ALA A 12 -4.84 20.24 20.71
CA ALA A 12 -6.19 19.91 21.07
C ALA A 12 -6.47 18.42 20.81
N VAL A 13 -6.90 17.72 21.83
CA VAL A 13 -7.54 16.41 21.73
C VAL A 13 -8.73 16.57 20.79
N ALA A 14 -8.71 15.94 19.64
CA ALA A 14 -9.90 15.83 18.79
C ALA A 14 -10.92 15.02 19.58
N LEU A 15 -11.87 15.72 20.21
CA LEU A 15 -13.03 15.14 20.86
C LEU A 15 -13.96 14.64 19.75
N SER A 16 -13.75 13.40 19.32
CA SER A 16 -14.79 12.67 18.60
C SER A 16 -16.01 12.64 19.50
N SER A 17 -17.08 13.30 19.08
CA SER A 17 -18.37 13.28 19.77
C SER A 17 -18.82 11.84 19.92
N TYR A 18 -19.18 11.48 21.15
CA TYR A 18 -19.66 10.15 21.53
C TYR A 18 -21.05 9.95 20.93
N ASN A 19 -21.08 9.48 19.69
CA ASN A 19 -22.31 8.99 19.05
C ASN A 19 -22.47 7.50 19.37
N LYS A 20 -23.74 7.05 19.51
CA LYS A 20 -24.11 5.63 19.57
C LYS A 20 -23.17 4.80 18.71
N GLU A 21 -22.78 3.60 19.17
CA GLU A 21 -22.01 2.64 18.38
C GLU A 21 -22.65 2.56 16.97
N LYS A 22 -22.04 3.24 15.99
CA LYS A 22 -22.44 3.17 14.59
C LYS A 22 -22.12 1.76 14.13
N GLU A 23 -23.05 1.11 13.48
CA GLU A 23 -22.73 -0.14 12.78
C GLU A 23 -21.70 0.19 11.69
N LEU A 24 -20.53 -0.43 11.80
CA LEU A 24 -19.44 -0.21 10.87
C LEU A 24 -19.59 -1.16 9.68
N ASP A 25 -19.29 -0.68 8.49
CA ASP A 25 -19.24 -1.49 7.29
C ASP A 25 -18.05 -2.48 7.35
N TRP A 26 -18.05 -3.51 6.52
CA TRP A 26 -17.03 -4.57 6.54
C TRP A 26 -15.61 -4.01 6.39
N TRP A 27 -15.41 -3.04 5.53
CA TRP A 27 -14.10 -2.45 5.23
C TRP A 27 -13.57 -1.56 6.37
N GLU A 28 -14.45 -0.95 7.17
CA GLU A 28 -14.07 -0.07 8.29
C GLU A 28 -13.37 -0.84 9.43
N THR A 29 -13.44 -2.17 9.43
CA THR A 29 -12.91 -3.02 10.52
C THR A 29 -11.89 -4.06 10.07
N THR A 30 -11.74 -4.26 8.77
CA THR A 30 -10.88 -5.30 8.20
C THR A 30 -9.40 -4.89 8.16
N ILE A 31 -8.55 -5.86 7.86
CA ILE A 31 -7.16 -5.67 7.46
C ILE A 31 -7.11 -5.99 5.98
N PHE A 32 -6.52 -5.09 5.19
CA PHE A 32 -6.23 -5.32 3.78
C PHE A 32 -4.83 -5.91 3.63
N TYR A 33 -4.66 -6.79 2.65
CA TYR A 33 -3.38 -7.43 2.35
C TYR A 33 -3.09 -7.29 0.86
N GLN A 34 -2.01 -6.61 0.51
CA GLN A 34 -1.59 -6.47 -0.88
C GLN A 34 -0.83 -7.72 -1.34
N ILE A 35 -1.28 -8.30 -2.44
CA ILE A 35 -0.59 -9.35 -3.18
C ILE A 35 -0.02 -8.77 -4.47
N TYR A 36 1.27 -8.97 -4.71
CA TYR A 36 1.89 -8.82 -6.02
C TYR A 36 1.84 -10.19 -6.72
N PRO A 37 0.92 -10.41 -7.68
CA PRO A 37 0.58 -11.75 -8.16
C PRO A 37 1.77 -12.55 -8.66
N ARG A 38 2.66 -11.93 -9.47
CA ARG A 38 3.87 -12.57 -10.02
C ARG A 38 4.80 -13.18 -8.96
N SER A 39 4.76 -12.66 -7.73
CA SER A 39 5.67 -13.03 -6.65
C SER A 39 5.03 -13.77 -5.49
N PHE A 40 3.72 -14.02 -5.53
CA PHE A 40 3.04 -14.63 -4.39
C PHE A 40 3.17 -16.15 -4.37
N LYS A 41 2.71 -16.83 -5.43
CA LYS A 41 2.77 -18.29 -5.56
C LYS A 41 2.59 -18.72 -7.01
N ASP A 42 3.50 -19.51 -7.52
CA ASP A 42 3.45 -20.18 -8.81
C ASP A 42 2.84 -21.59 -8.64
N SER A 43 1.69 -21.83 -9.26
CA SER A 43 0.97 -23.10 -9.19
C SER A 43 1.34 -24.07 -10.32
N ASN A 44 1.78 -23.54 -11.47
CA ASN A 44 2.01 -24.32 -12.70
C ASN A 44 3.48 -24.68 -12.96
N GLY A 45 4.43 -24.03 -12.26
CA GLY A 45 5.86 -24.30 -12.32
C GLY A 45 6.60 -23.56 -13.46
N ASP A 46 6.04 -22.50 -14.01
CA ASP A 46 6.67 -21.69 -15.04
C ASP A 46 7.61 -20.61 -14.48
N GLY A 47 7.57 -20.37 -13.19
CA GLY A 47 8.40 -19.42 -12.46
C GLY A 47 7.72 -18.09 -12.19
N ILE A 48 6.46 -17.93 -12.58
CA ILE A 48 5.65 -16.74 -12.41
C ILE A 48 4.46 -17.08 -11.49
N GLY A 49 4.21 -16.25 -10.48
CA GLY A 49 3.03 -16.43 -9.61
C GLY A 49 1.74 -16.17 -10.38
N ASP A 50 0.68 -16.89 -10.02
CA ASP A 50 -0.57 -16.93 -10.77
C ASP A 50 -1.82 -16.92 -9.86
N ILE A 51 -3.00 -16.76 -10.46
CA ILE A 51 -4.30 -16.70 -9.77
C ILE A 51 -4.61 -18.01 -9.03
N ASN A 52 -4.23 -19.16 -9.59
CA ASN A 52 -4.44 -20.44 -8.94
C ASN A 52 -3.55 -20.57 -7.69
N GLY A 53 -2.30 -20.11 -7.77
CA GLY A 53 -1.41 -20.05 -6.61
C GLY A 53 -1.95 -19.13 -5.50
N ILE A 54 -2.59 -18.01 -5.85
CA ILE A 54 -3.30 -17.17 -4.88
C ILE A 54 -4.47 -17.94 -4.27
N THR A 55 -5.29 -18.59 -5.11
CA THR A 55 -6.49 -19.33 -4.69
C THR A 55 -6.15 -20.44 -3.69
N GLU A 56 -5.10 -21.21 -3.97
CA GLU A 56 -4.58 -22.28 -3.11
C GLU A 56 -4.10 -21.79 -1.74
N ASN A 57 -3.68 -20.52 -1.65
CA ASN A 57 -3.11 -19.93 -0.45
C ASN A 57 -4.02 -18.89 0.25
N LEU A 58 -5.29 -18.76 -0.16
CA LEU A 58 -6.23 -17.86 0.54
C LEU A 58 -6.49 -18.26 2.00
N GLU A 59 -6.36 -19.53 2.36
CA GLU A 59 -6.49 -19.99 3.74
C GLU A 59 -5.38 -19.42 4.64
N TYR A 60 -4.18 -19.16 4.10
CA TYR A 60 -3.13 -18.44 4.80
C TYR A 60 -3.55 -17.02 5.18
N LEU A 61 -4.18 -16.29 4.26
CA LEU A 61 -4.70 -14.96 4.57
C LEU A 61 -5.78 -15.00 5.65
N LYS A 62 -6.64 -16.02 5.63
CA LYS A 62 -7.64 -16.24 6.69
C LYS A 62 -6.98 -16.54 8.02
N GLU A 63 -5.92 -17.34 8.04
CA GLU A 63 -5.10 -17.63 9.23
C GLU A 63 -4.48 -16.37 9.84
N LEU A 64 -4.04 -15.42 8.99
CA LEU A 64 -3.53 -14.12 9.40
C LEU A 64 -4.60 -13.18 9.97
N GLY A 65 -5.88 -13.45 9.73
CA GLY A 65 -7.00 -12.56 10.10
C GLY A 65 -7.29 -11.47 9.07
N ILE A 66 -6.86 -11.66 7.82
CA ILE A 66 -7.12 -10.77 6.70
C ILE A 66 -8.59 -10.92 6.25
N GLY A 67 -9.27 -9.80 6.00
CA GLY A 67 -10.64 -9.81 5.51
C GLY A 67 -10.78 -9.26 4.08
N ALA A 68 -9.73 -8.67 3.54
CA ALA A 68 -9.69 -8.26 2.13
C ALA A 68 -8.26 -8.37 1.58
N THR A 69 -8.13 -8.77 0.32
CA THR A 69 -6.85 -8.75 -0.40
C THR A 69 -6.94 -7.88 -1.63
N TRP A 70 -5.95 -7.05 -1.83
CA TRP A 70 -5.74 -6.22 -3.01
C TRP A 70 -4.70 -6.90 -3.90
N LEU A 71 -5.06 -7.15 -5.14
CA LEU A 71 -4.18 -7.71 -6.16
C LEU A 71 -3.63 -6.59 -7.04
N SER A 72 -2.31 -6.44 -7.15
CA SER A 72 -1.69 -5.64 -8.21
C SER A 72 -2.15 -6.14 -9.58
N PRO A 73 -2.06 -5.34 -10.68
CA PRO A 73 -2.81 -5.61 -11.91
C PRO A 73 -2.66 -7.03 -12.45
N ILE A 74 -3.78 -7.65 -12.81
CA ILE A 74 -3.86 -8.99 -13.41
C ILE A 74 -4.34 -8.96 -14.86
N PHE A 75 -4.58 -7.75 -15.41
CA PHE A 75 -5.14 -7.57 -16.73
C PHE A 75 -4.13 -7.90 -17.84
N LYS A 76 -4.63 -8.14 -19.06
CA LYS A 76 -3.77 -8.42 -20.21
C LYS A 76 -2.80 -7.28 -20.46
N SER A 77 -1.51 -7.60 -20.48
CA SER A 77 -0.40 -6.64 -20.58
C SER A 77 0.77 -7.27 -21.34
N PRO A 78 1.51 -6.53 -22.17
CA PRO A 78 2.78 -6.98 -22.72
C PRO A 78 3.94 -7.00 -21.69
N MET A 79 3.69 -6.59 -20.45
CA MET A 79 4.62 -6.67 -19.32
C MET A 79 5.85 -5.75 -19.40
N TYR A 80 5.74 -4.59 -20.07
CA TYR A 80 6.80 -3.56 -20.02
C TYR A 80 6.96 -3.00 -18.60
N ASP A 81 5.86 -2.88 -17.84
CA ASP A 81 5.83 -2.49 -16.44
C ASP A 81 5.01 -3.49 -15.60
N PHE A 82 5.16 -4.77 -15.91
CA PHE A 82 4.65 -5.93 -15.14
C PHE A 82 3.17 -5.85 -14.74
N GLY A 83 2.31 -5.49 -15.70
CA GLY A 83 0.86 -5.43 -15.55
C GLY A 83 0.30 -4.02 -15.51
N TYR A 84 1.14 -3.00 -15.26
CA TYR A 84 0.70 -1.59 -15.25
C TYR A 84 0.57 -0.99 -16.65
N ASP A 85 1.03 -1.65 -17.71
CA ASP A 85 0.85 -1.32 -19.11
C ASP A 85 -0.29 -2.17 -19.73
N ILE A 86 -1.52 -1.82 -19.39
CA ILE A 86 -2.72 -2.64 -19.70
C ILE A 86 -3.09 -2.52 -21.17
N ALA A 87 -3.06 -3.66 -21.90
CA ALA A 87 -3.48 -3.75 -23.30
C ALA A 87 -4.97 -4.04 -23.46
N ASP A 88 -5.57 -4.79 -22.51
CA ASP A 88 -7.00 -5.07 -22.49
C ASP A 88 -7.50 -5.14 -21.03
N PHE A 89 -8.32 -4.17 -20.65
CA PHE A 89 -8.91 -4.05 -19.31
C PHE A 89 -10.00 -5.09 -19.02
N TYR A 90 -10.47 -5.82 -20.02
CA TYR A 90 -11.54 -6.80 -19.89
C TYR A 90 -11.04 -8.25 -19.91
N ALA A 91 -9.73 -8.46 -20.07
CA ALA A 91 -9.09 -9.76 -20.14
C ALA A 91 -8.01 -9.91 -19.06
N ILE A 92 -7.78 -11.15 -18.63
CA ILE A 92 -6.69 -11.50 -17.71
C ILE A 92 -5.43 -11.83 -18.52
N GLN A 93 -4.27 -11.49 -17.98
CA GLN A 93 -2.99 -11.87 -18.55
C GLN A 93 -2.81 -13.39 -18.53
N GLU A 94 -2.39 -13.96 -19.66
CA GLU A 94 -2.28 -15.41 -19.85
C GLU A 94 -1.36 -16.09 -18.81
N GLU A 95 -0.27 -15.41 -18.41
CA GLU A 95 0.66 -15.89 -17.37
C GLU A 95 -0.01 -16.01 -15.99
N TYR A 96 -1.06 -15.22 -15.72
CA TYR A 96 -1.78 -15.26 -14.46
C TYR A 96 -2.96 -16.21 -14.46
N GLY A 97 -3.45 -16.60 -15.64
CA GLY A 97 -4.57 -17.53 -15.79
C GLY A 97 -5.69 -17.01 -16.67
N THR A 98 -6.90 -17.48 -16.43
CA THR A 98 -8.10 -17.22 -17.22
C THR A 98 -9.18 -16.53 -16.38
N ILE A 99 -10.25 -16.07 -17.05
CA ILE A 99 -11.46 -15.59 -16.35
C ILE A 99 -12.08 -16.69 -15.48
N GLU A 100 -12.00 -17.97 -15.88
CA GLU A 100 -12.49 -19.10 -15.08
C GLU A 100 -11.66 -19.27 -13.81
N ASP A 101 -10.31 -19.13 -13.88
CA ASP A 101 -9.44 -19.16 -12.70
C ASP A 101 -9.78 -18.01 -11.75
N PHE A 102 -10.07 -16.82 -12.29
CA PHE A 102 -10.50 -15.69 -11.48
C PHE A 102 -11.87 -15.93 -10.82
N GLU A 103 -12.83 -16.52 -11.53
CA GLU A 103 -14.14 -16.89 -10.96
C GLU A 103 -13.98 -17.94 -9.84
N ASN A 104 -13.03 -18.87 -9.96
CA ASN A 104 -12.68 -19.83 -8.92
C ASN A 104 -12.05 -19.12 -7.70
N LEU A 105 -11.16 -18.14 -7.91
CA LEU A 105 -10.61 -17.28 -6.86
C LEU A 105 -11.74 -16.57 -6.11
N MET A 106 -12.68 -15.95 -6.82
CA MET A 106 -13.84 -15.26 -6.24
C MET A 106 -14.71 -16.19 -5.41
N ALA A 107 -14.96 -17.42 -5.92
CA ALA A 107 -15.73 -18.44 -5.20
C ALA A 107 -15.04 -18.86 -3.89
N LYS A 108 -13.71 -19.12 -3.94
CA LYS A 108 -12.93 -19.48 -2.73
C LYS A 108 -12.84 -18.32 -1.73
N ALA A 109 -12.63 -17.11 -2.21
CA ALA A 109 -12.61 -15.91 -1.38
C ALA A 109 -13.95 -15.70 -0.66
N LYS A 110 -15.07 -15.91 -1.37
CA LYS A 110 -16.42 -15.85 -0.78
C LYS A 110 -16.63 -16.92 0.30
N GLU A 111 -16.14 -18.15 0.08
CA GLU A 111 -16.19 -19.23 1.07
C GLU A 111 -15.47 -18.83 2.37
N LEU A 112 -14.31 -18.17 2.24
CA LEU A 112 -13.48 -17.75 3.37
C LEU A 112 -13.89 -16.38 3.94
N ASP A 113 -14.90 -15.73 3.39
CA ASP A 113 -15.29 -14.34 3.71
C ASP A 113 -14.11 -13.36 3.59
N ILE A 114 -13.35 -13.48 2.51
CA ILE A 114 -12.30 -12.55 2.09
C ILE A 114 -12.82 -11.77 0.89
N LYS A 115 -12.67 -10.45 0.87
CA LYS A 115 -13.02 -9.61 -0.27
C LYS A 115 -11.82 -9.48 -1.20
N ILE A 116 -12.06 -9.50 -2.49
CA ILE A 116 -11.03 -9.27 -3.52
C ILE A 116 -11.15 -7.84 -4.01
N VAL A 117 -10.02 -7.13 -4.02
CA VAL A 117 -9.84 -5.79 -4.58
C VAL A 117 -8.89 -5.92 -5.76
N LEU A 118 -9.20 -5.30 -6.89
CA LEU A 118 -8.30 -5.25 -8.05
C LEU A 118 -7.71 -3.86 -8.18
N ASP A 119 -6.47 -3.83 -8.59
CA ASP A 119 -5.79 -2.61 -8.99
C ASP A 119 -6.33 -2.13 -10.34
N PHE A 120 -6.81 -0.90 -10.39
CA PHE A 120 -7.37 -0.26 -11.59
C PHE A 120 -6.49 0.91 -11.99
N VAL A 121 -5.83 0.80 -13.15
CA VAL A 121 -4.85 1.77 -13.64
C VAL A 121 -5.44 2.59 -14.79
N PRO A 122 -6.21 3.65 -14.50
CA PRO A 122 -6.93 4.38 -15.53
C PRO A 122 -6.11 5.50 -16.21
N ASN A 123 -4.85 5.72 -15.82
CA ASN A 123 -4.05 6.87 -16.30
C ASN A 123 -3.66 6.73 -17.76
N HIS A 124 -3.38 5.52 -18.20
CA HIS A 124 -2.82 5.18 -19.51
C HIS A 124 -3.26 3.79 -19.94
N THR A 125 -2.91 3.41 -21.16
CA THR A 125 -3.01 2.03 -21.64
C THR A 125 -1.65 1.52 -22.02
N SER A 126 -1.54 0.25 -22.46
CA SER A 126 -0.41 -0.18 -23.24
C SER A 126 -0.42 0.45 -24.64
N ASN A 127 0.76 0.68 -25.20
CA ASN A 127 0.92 1.00 -26.63
C ASN A 127 0.55 -0.18 -27.54
N GLU A 128 0.30 -1.38 -26.99
CA GLU A 128 -0.23 -2.57 -27.65
C GLU A 128 -1.75 -2.73 -27.41
N SER A 129 -2.41 -1.73 -26.82
CA SER A 129 -3.87 -1.75 -26.70
C SER A 129 -4.53 -1.53 -28.06
N VAL A 130 -5.68 -2.20 -28.27
CA VAL A 130 -6.49 -1.99 -29.48
C VAL A 130 -6.84 -0.52 -29.69
N TRP A 131 -7.05 0.23 -28.65
CA TRP A 131 -7.34 1.67 -28.73
C TRP A 131 -6.17 2.46 -29.30
N PHE A 132 -4.93 2.18 -28.86
CA PHE A 132 -3.75 2.87 -29.36
C PHE A 132 -3.40 2.43 -30.78
N GLU A 133 -3.53 1.14 -31.11
CA GLU A 133 -3.34 0.65 -32.47
C GLU A 133 -4.30 1.29 -33.47
N GLU A 134 -5.60 1.40 -33.10
CA GLU A 134 -6.59 2.06 -33.96
C GLU A 134 -6.35 3.57 -34.07
N ALA A 135 -5.83 4.23 -33.02
CA ALA A 135 -5.38 5.62 -33.09
C ALA A 135 -4.26 5.79 -34.12
N LEU A 136 -3.25 4.90 -34.12
CA LEU A 136 -2.16 4.91 -35.11
C LEU A 136 -2.64 4.64 -36.55
N ARG A 137 -3.75 3.90 -36.73
CA ARG A 137 -4.40 3.68 -38.03
C ARG A 137 -5.25 4.86 -38.48
N GLY A 138 -5.36 5.92 -37.66
CA GLY A 138 -6.14 7.13 -37.98
C GLY A 138 -7.64 6.99 -37.72
N HIS A 139 -8.06 6.03 -36.87
CA HIS A 139 -9.45 5.93 -36.46
C HIS A 139 -9.82 7.12 -35.55
N GLU A 140 -10.70 8.01 -36.02
CA GLU A 140 -11.01 9.30 -35.40
C GLU A 140 -11.37 9.19 -33.91
N LYS A 141 -12.24 8.25 -33.54
CA LYS A 141 -12.64 8.01 -32.14
C LYS A 141 -11.44 7.74 -31.24
N TYR A 142 -10.58 6.80 -31.64
CA TYR A 142 -9.47 6.35 -30.80
C TYR A 142 -8.27 7.29 -30.84
N PHE A 143 -8.13 8.10 -31.90
CA PHE A 143 -7.09 9.12 -31.95
C PHE A 143 -7.24 10.12 -30.79
N ASP A 144 -8.47 10.55 -30.52
CA ASP A 144 -8.77 11.50 -29.44
C ASP A 144 -8.76 10.85 -28.03
N TYR A 145 -8.54 9.54 -27.95
CA TYR A 145 -8.33 8.87 -26.65
C TYR A 145 -6.98 9.20 -26.01
N PHE A 146 -6.01 9.65 -26.81
CA PHE A 146 -4.65 9.93 -26.38
C PHE A 146 -4.29 11.40 -26.56
N ILE A 147 -3.17 11.78 -25.93
CA ILE A 147 -2.67 13.17 -25.98
C ILE A 147 -1.56 13.25 -27.02
N TRP A 148 -1.82 13.95 -28.12
CA TRP A 148 -0.92 14.10 -29.25
C TRP A 148 -0.49 15.56 -29.41
N GLU A 149 0.83 15.78 -29.69
CA GLU A 149 1.38 17.11 -29.97
C GLU A 149 2.35 17.07 -31.15
N ASP A 150 2.44 18.19 -31.86
CA ASP A 150 3.43 18.37 -32.91
C ASP A 150 4.80 18.59 -32.30
N GLY A 151 5.86 18.05 -32.93
CA GLY A 151 7.22 18.33 -32.52
C GLY A 151 7.67 19.76 -32.86
N VAL A 152 8.73 20.19 -32.21
CA VAL A 152 9.39 21.48 -32.49
C VAL A 152 10.58 21.25 -33.39
N VAL A 153 10.61 21.91 -34.53
CA VAL A 153 11.74 21.84 -35.47
C VAL A 153 12.74 22.94 -35.13
N ASP A 154 14.00 22.57 -34.91
CA ASP A 154 15.09 23.51 -34.61
C ASP A 154 15.62 24.23 -35.88
N GLU A 155 16.57 25.14 -35.69
CA GLU A 155 17.19 25.92 -36.77
C GLU A 155 17.99 25.05 -37.79
N ASN A 156 18.31 23.82 -37.43
CA ASN A 156 19.02 22.84 -38.29
C ASN A 156 18.03 21.89 -39.00
N GLY A 157 16.72 22.04 -38.78
CA GLY A 157 15.67 21.19 -39.34
C GLY A 157 15.50 19.86 -38.60
N VAL A 158 16.05 19.74 -37.40
CA VAL A 158 15.88 18.54 -36.53
C VAL A 158 14.63 18.67 -35.73
N MET A 159 13.78 17.62 -35.73
CA MET A 159 12.55 17.56 -34.94
C MET A 159 12.86 17.09 -33.51
N HIS A 160 12.33 17.82 -32.56
CA HIS A 160 12.43 17.57 -31.13
C HIS A 160 11.04 17.37 -30.49
N PRO A 161 10.94 16.75 -29.33
CA PRO A 161 9.70 16.70 -28.56
C PRO A 161 9.08 18.09 -28.32
N PRO A 162 7.74 18.19 -28.14
CA PRO A 162 7.07 19.47 -27.95
C PRO A 162 7.50 20.21 -26.70
N THR A 163 7.90 19.50 -25.66
CA THR A 163 8.42 20.05 -24.39
C THR A 163 9.60 19.21 -23.89
N ASN A 164 10.28 19.73 -22.87
CA ASN A 164 11.36 19.02 -22.17
C ASN A 164 10.88 18.17 -20.98
N TRP A 165 9.63 17.75 -20.98
CA TRP A 165 9.09 16.94 -19.89
C TRP A 165 9.79 15.58 -19.83
N VAL A 166 10.01 15.13 -18.59
CA VAL A 166 10.67 13.86 -18.27
C VAL A 166 9.64 12.93 -17.66
N SER A 167 9.66 11.66 -18.09
CA SER A 167 8.78 10.63 -17.53
C SER A 167 9.17 10.24 -16.10
N ALA A 168 8.25 9.66 -15.37
CA ALA A 168 8.48 9.14 -14.02
C ALA A 168 9.62 8.13 -13.97
N LEU A 169 9.71 7.29 -14.98
CA LEU A 169 10.71 6.25 -15.09
C LEU A 169 11.85 6.66 -16.04
N ARG A 170 12.19 7.97 -16.00
CA ARG A 170 13.30 8.62 -16.75
C ARG A 170 13.02 8.79 -18.25
N LYS A 171 13.94 9.46 -18.95
CA LYS A 171 13.89 9.82 -20.37
C LYS A 171 12.76 10.83 -20.69
N SER A 172 12.50 11.08 -21.98
CA SER A 172 11.43 12.01 -22.41
C SER A 172 10.07 11.48 -22.03
N ALA A 173 9.12 12.37 -21.72
CA ALA A 173 7.70 12.02 -21.57
C ALA A 173 6.95 12.04 -22.92
N TRP A 174 7.66 12.19 -24.03
CA TRP A 174 7.11 12.26 -25.38
C TRP A 174 7.81 11.28 -26.31
N GLU A 175 7.03 10.49 -27.07
CA GLU A 175 7.52 9.56 -28.06
C GLU A 175 6.88 9.82 -29.43
N TYR A 176 7.72 9.88 -30.47
CA TYR A 176 7.27 10.17 -31.83
C TYR A 176 6.77 8.93 -32.55
N ARG A 177 5.65 9.07 -33.25
CA ARG A 177 5.07 8.02 -34.09
C ARG A 177 5.01 8.51 -35.55
N GLU A 178 5.76 7.83 -36.40
CA GLU A 178 5.82 8.16 -37.84
C GLU A 178 4.46 7.98 -38.53
N GLU A 179 3.65 7.01 -38.05
CA GLU A 179 2.34 6.68 -38.62
C GLU A 179 1.36 7.87 -38.57
N VAL A 180 1.46 8.69 -37.54
CA VAL A 180 0.59 9.87 -37.34
C VAL A 180 1.34 11.20 -37.47
N GLY A 181 2.67 11.16 -37.53
CA GLY A 181 3.51 12.36 -37.65
C GLY A 181 3.55 13.24 -36.40
N LYS A 182 3.24 12.69 -35.21
CA LYS A 182 3.12 13.41 -33.94
C LYS A 182 3.80 12.66 -32.81
N TYR A 183 4.00 13.38 -31.70
CA TYR A 183 4.41 12.83 -30.41
C TYR A 183 3.18 12.52 -29.57
N TYR A 184 3.17 11.35 -28.88
CA TYR A 184 2.21 11.10 -27.79
C TYR A 184 2.84 11.31 -26.44
N LEU A 185 2.02 11.70 -25.47
CA LEU A 185 2.40 11.83 -24.05
C LEU A 185 2.44 10.47 -23.38
N HIS A 186 3.48 10.22 -22.58
CA HIS A 186 3.56 9.12 -21.62
C HIS A 186 4.26 9.58 -20.34
N GLN A 187 3.50 9.62 -19.24
CA GLN A 187 4.06 10.06 -17.95
C GLN A 187 4.96 8.99 -17.31
N PHE A 188 4.82 7.73 -17.73
CA PHE A 188 5.58 6.57 -17.26
C PHE A 188 6.49 6.02 -18.37
N VAL A 189 6.49 4.71 -18.62
CA VAL A 189 7.34 4.17 -19.70
C VAL A 189 6.77 4.47 -21.07
N ILE A 190 7.63 4.40 -22.07
CA ILE A 190 7.27 4.58 -23.49
C ILE A 190 6.12 3.65 -23.95
N GLY A 191 5.98 2.49 -23.31
CA GLY A 191 4.87 1.55 -23.55
C GLY A 191 3.52 1.96 -22.95
N GLN A 192 3.41 3.13 -22.29
CA GLN A 192 2.23 3.55 -21.52
C GLN A 192 1.68 4.90 -21.99
N PRO A 193 1.07 4.99 -23.20
CA PRO A 193 0.45 6.24 -23.69
C PRO A 193 -0.69 6.72 -22.79
N ASP A 194 -0.60 7.98 -22.36
CA ASP A 194 -1.58 8.61 -21.46
C ASP A 194 -2.95 8.77 -22.11
N LEU A 195 -4.00 8.46 -21.35
CA LEU A 195 -5.39 8.66 -21.73
C LEU A 195 -5.82 10.13 -21.60
N ASN A 196 -6.57 10.61 -22.57
CA ASN A 196 -7.09 11.97 -22.61
C ASN A 196 -8.44 12.07 -21.88
N TYR A 197 -8.42 12.31 -20.58
CA TYR A 197 -9.63 12.46 -19.76
C TYR A 197 -10.47 13.73 -20.06
N ARG A 198 -10.01 14.62 -20.96
CA ARG A 198 -10.86 15.67 -21.52
C ARG A 198 -11.83 15.15 -22.57
N ASN A 199 -11.61 13.94 -23.05
CA ASN A 199 -12.52 13.22 -23.93
C ASN A 199 -13.59 12.48 -23.09
N PRO A 200 -14.89 12.81 -23.22
CA PRO A 200 -15.95 12.16 -22.45
C PRO A 200 -16.11 10.65 -22.77
N ASP A 201 -15.71 10.21 -23.96
CA ASP A 201 -15.76 8.78 -24.31
C ASP A 201 -14.73 7.98 -23.53
N VAL A 202 -13.54 8.55 -23.22
CA VAL A 202 -12.54 7.94 -22.33
C VAL A 202 -13.10 7.82 -20.91
N VAL A 203 -13.72 8.89 -20.40
CA VAL A 203 -14.36 8.90 -19.08
C VAL A 203 -15.40 7.79 -18.97
N GLU A 204 -16.27 7.64 -19.97
CA GLU A 204 -17.33 6.62 -19.94
C GLU A 204 -16.78 5.22 -20.13
N GLU A 205 -15.73 5.05 -20.95
CA GLU A 205 -15.08 3.75 -21.15
C GLU A 205 -14.45 3.25 -19.84
N MET A 206 -13.76 4.10 -19.09
CA MET A 206 -13.19 3.73 -17.79
C MET A 206 -14.28 3.38 -16.76
N LYS A 207 -15.42 4.05 -16.77
CA LYS A 207 -16.58 3.64 -15.97
C LYS A 207 -17.13 2.27 -16.38
N ASN A 208 -17.08 1.92 -17.67
CA ASN A 208 -17.52 0.61 -18.15
C ASN A 208 -16.57 -0.49 -17.69
N VAL A 209 -15.26 -0.24 -17.65
CA VAL A 209 -14.28 -1.15 -17.04
C VAL A 209 -14.62 -1.42 -15.58
N ILE A 210 -14.85 -0.36 -14.79
CA ILE A 210 -15.25 -0.51 -13.38
C ILE A 210 -16.55 -1.35 -13.28
N ARG A 211 -17.59 -1.02 -14.06
CA ARG A 211 -18.87 -1.79 -14.05
C ARG A 211 -18.66 -3.27 -14.35
N PHE A 212 -17.84 -3.59 -15.34
CA PHE A 212 -17.54 -4.96 -15.73
C PHE A 212 -16.94 -5.77 -14.57
N TRP A 213 -15.94 -5.22 -13.86
CA TRP A 213 -15.31 -5.93 -12.75
C TRP A 213 -16.17 -5.94 -11.49
N LEU A 214 -16.96 -4.89 -11.23
CA LEU A 214 -17.95 -4.91 -10.15
C LEU A 214 -19.05 -5.96 -10.37
N GLU A 215 -19.47 -6.22 -11.61
CA GLU A 215 -20.40 -7.31 -11.96
C GLU A 215 -19.78 -8.68 -11.68
N LYS A 216 -18.46 -8.82 -11.76
CA LYS A 216 -17.73 -10.02 -11.37
C LYS A 216 -17.48 -10.13 -9.86
N GLY A 217 -17.89 -9.16 -9.07
CA GLY A 217 -17.85 -9.19 -7.60
C GLY A 217 -16.67 -8.49 -6.94
N VAL A 218 -15.88 -7.73 -7.67
CA VAL A 218 -14.68 -7.03 -7.21
C VAL A 218 -15.02 -5.75 -6.44
N ALA A 219 -14.09 -5.33 -5.54
CA ALA A 219 -14.03 -4.02 -4.88
C ALA A 219 -12.75 -3.33 -5.36
N ASP A 220 -12.82 -2.20 -6.09
CA ASP A 220 -11.77 -1.67 -6.96
C ASP A 220 -11.00 -0.43 -6.43
N ASP A 221 -9.77 -0.12 -6.97
CA ASP A 221 -8.85 0.94 -6.58
C ASP A 221 -8.15 1.62 -7.79
N PRO A 222 -7.90 2.96 -7.83
CA PRO A 222 -7.07 3.64 -8.85
C PRO A 222 -5.86 4.42 -8.34
N ASP A 223 -4.85 4.59 -9.18
CA ASP A 223 -3.41 4.62 -9.02
C ASP A 223 -2.62 5.97 -9.07
N ASN A 224 -1.29 5.93 -8.97
CA ASN A 224 -0.22 6.75 -8.43
C ASN A 224 0.71 7.44 -9.43
N TYR A 225 1.37 8.60 -9.03
CA TYR A 225 2.66 9.06 -9.56
C TYR A 225 3.37 10.17 -8.75
N ASP A 226 4.72 10.08 -8.55
CA ASP A 226 5.52 11.04 -7.78
C ASP A 226 6.85 11.44 -8.42
N TYR A 227 7.28 12.72 -8.30
CA TYR A 227 8.65 13.28 -8.38
C TYR A 227 8.89 14.57 -9.20
N LEU A 228 7.94 15.15 -9.95
CA LEU A 228 8.12 16.40 -10.68
C LEU A 228 7.17 17.49 -10.14
N ASN A 229 7.38 18.75 -10.52
CA ASN A 229 6.44 19.83 -10.20
C ASN A 229 5.19 19.69 -11.10
N HIS A 230 4.29 18.83 -10.71
CA HIS A 230 3.19 18.28 -11.50
C HIS A 230 1.97 19.20 -11.61
N ILE A 231 2.15 20.50 -11.71
CA ILE A 231 1.04 21.46 -11.77
C ILE A 231 0.03 21.22 -12.90
N TYR A 232 0.34 20.33 -13.84
CA TYR A 232 -0.53 19.97 -14.97
C TYR A 232 -0.92 18.48 -15.00
N THR A 233 -0.39 17.66 -14.08
CA THR A 233 -0.53 16.19 -14.14
C THR A 233 -0.85 15.54 -12.80
N LYS A 234 -0.77 16.29 -11.67
CA LYS A 234 -1.00 15.77 -10.31
C LYS A 234 -1.92 16.68 -9.51
N ASP A 235 -2.77 16.07 -8.68
CA ASP A 235 -3.69 16.76 -7.76
C ASP A 235 -4.63 17.77 -8.46
N LEU A 236 -4.96 17.54 -9.72
CA LEU A 236 -5.85 18.38 -10.50
C LEU A 236 -7.28 18.29 -9.95
N ASP A 237 -8.02 19.38 -10.05
CA ASP A 237 -9.44 19.39 -9.69
C ASP A 237 -10.25 18.44 -10.60
N GLU A 238 -9.80 18.21 -11.85
CA GLU A 238 -10.36 17.24 -12.78
C GLU A 238 -10.13 15.79 -12.30
N THR A 239 -8.96 15.48 -11.72
CA THR A 239 -8.70 14.17 -11.12
C THR A 239 -9.65 13.91 -9.94
N ILE A 240 -9.84 14.90 -9.08
CA ILE A 240 -10.81 14.81 -7.98
C ILE A 240 -12.24 14.63 -8.51
N GLU A 241 -12.59 15.32 -9.59
CA GLU A 241 -13.90 15.16 -10.26
C GLU A 241 -14.10 13.73 -10.79
N MET A 242 -13.05 13.12 -11.35
CA MET A 242 -13.10 11.72 -11.79
C MET A 242 -13.33 10.75 -10.63
N VAL A 243 -12.64 10.93 -9.50
CA VAL A 243 -12.86 10.14 -8.29
C VAL A 243 -14.33 10.21 -7.83
N PHE A 244 -14.96 11.38 -7.90
CA PHE A 244 -16.39 11.53 -7.57
C PHE A 244 -17.28 10.75 -8.54
N GLN A 245 -16.98 10.78 -9.84
CA GLN A 245 -17.76 10.06 -10.84
C GLN A 245 -17.59 8.54 -10.73
N TRP A 246 -16.40 8.05 -10.41
CA TRP A 246 -16.18 6.63 -10.13
C TRP A 246 -16.92 6.22 -8.85
N ARG A 247 -16.90 7.05 -7.82
CA ARG A 247 -17.65 6.78 -6.59
C ARG A 247 -19.15 6.64 -6.84
N GLU A 248 -19.72 7.43 -7.73
CA GLU A 248 -21.13 7.32 -8.13
C GLU A 248 -21.42 5.92 -8.72
N VAL A 249 -20.52 5.35 -9.52
CA VAL A 249 -20.66 3.97 -10.04
C VAL A 249 -20.71 2.95 -8.88
N PHE A 250 -19.84 3.10 -7.86
CA PHE A 250 -19.84 2.22 -6.68
C PHE A 250 -21.13 2.34 -5.87
N ASP A 251 -21.63 3.54 -5.67
CA ASP A 251 -22.86 3.80 -4.93
C ASP A 251 -24.09 3.26 -5.68
N ASP A 252 -24.13 3.32 -7.02
CA ASP A 252 -25.16 2.70 -7.86
C ASP A 252 -25.23 1.18 -7.66
N PHE A 253 -24.09 0.52 -7.56
CA PHE A 253 -24.04 -0.93 -7.30
C PHE A 253 -24.49 -1.24 -5.86
N LYS A 254 -24.10 -0.42 -4.89
CA LYS A 254 -24.57 -0.57 -3.50
C LYS A 254 -26.09 -0.41 -3.39
N GLU A 255 -26.69 0.48 -4.17
CA GLU A 255 -28.16 0.63 -4.23
C GLU A 255 -28.83 -0.61 -4.83
N LYS A 256 -28.20 -1.27 -5.80
CA LYS A 256 -28.76 -2.48 -6.45
C LYS A 256 -28.77 -3.72 -5.54
N ASP A 257 -27.70 -3.95 -4.80
CA ASP A 257 -27.49 -5.24 -4.08
C ASP A 257 -27.24 -5.08 -2.57
N GLY A 258 -27.13 -3.86 -2.07
CA GLY A 258 -26.88 -3.56 -0.65
C GLY A 258 -25.44 -3.79 -0.19
N LEU A 259 -24.52 -4.17 -1.08
CA LEU A 259 -23.13 -4.46 -0.73
C LEU A 259 -22.24 -3.24 -0.95
N SER A 260 -21.53 -2.83 0.10
CA SER A 260 -20.52 -1.77 0.00
C SER A 260 -19.31 -2.26 -0.78
N ARG A 261 -18.90 -1.44 -1.76
CA ARG A 261 -17.61 -1.51 -2.43
C ARG A 261 -16.72 -0.40 -1.89
N VAL A 262 -15.43 -0.62 -1.91
CA VAL A 262 -14.45 0.31 -1.34
C VAL A 262 -13.56 0.82 -2.45
N MET A 263 -13.50 2.13 -2.60
CA MET A 263 -12.53 2.79 -3.45
C MET A 263 -11.37 3.27 -2.60
N MET A 264 -10.18 2.76 -2.88
CA MET A 264 -8.91 3.20 -2.35
C MET A 264 -8.23 4.02 -3.45
N THR A 265 -7.69 5.20 -3.12
CA THR A 265 -7.00 6.04 -4.10
C THR A 265 -5.56 6.20 -3.73
N GLU A 266 -4.68 5.92 -4.67
CA GLU A 266 -3.26 6.11 -4.54
C GLU A 266 -2.83 7.46 -5.09
N ALA A 267 -2.30 8.32 -4.21
CA ALA A 267 -1.74 9.61 -4.56
C ALA A 267 -0.61 9.96 -3.59
N TYR A 268 0.63 9.97 -4.06
CA TYR A 268 1.76 10.49 -3.29
C TYR A 268 1.67 12.02 -3.21
N THR A 269 0.91 12.50 -2.25
CA THR A 269 0.62 13.91 -2.06
C THR A 269 0.67 14.30 -0.60
N THR A 270 0.58 15.60 -0.32
CA THR A 270 0.57 16.07 1.07
C THR A 270 -0.69 15.60 1.80
N PRO A 271 -0.65 15.37 3.13
CA PRO A 271 -1.83 14.97 3.89
C PRO A 271 -3.04 15.88 3.66
N LYS A 272 -2.81 17.19 3.48
CA LYS A 272 -3.87 18.15 3.21
C LYS A 272 -4.53 17.96 1.83
N MET A 273 -3.75 17.61 0.81
CA MET A 273 -4.28 17.34 -0.53
C MET A 273 -4.98 15.99 -0.57
N ALA A 274 -4.43 14.95 0.09
CA ALA A 274 -5.07 13.65 0.22
C ALA A 274 -6.50 13.76 0.76
N MET A 275 -6.80 14.75 1.61
CA MET A 275 -8.15 14.96 2.13
C MET A 275 -9.18 15.34 1.06
N LYS A 276 -8.78 15.90 -0.09
CA LYS A 276 -9.70 16.19 -1.18
C LYS A 276 -10.29 14.91 -1.80
N TYR A 277 -9.54 13.82 -1.78
CA TYR A 277 -9.97 12.53 -2.34
C TYR A 277 -11.10 11.88 -1.53
N TYR A 278 -11.24 12.18 -0.23
CA TYR A 278 -12.43 11.76 0.55
C TYR A 278 -13.74 12.41 0.07
N GLY A 279 -13.62 13.54 -0.62
CA GLY A 279 -14.76 14.31 -1.08
C GLY A 279 -15.02 15.56 -0.24
N ASN A 280 -16.22 16.07 -0.37
CA ASN A 280 -16.68 17.29 0.28
C ASN A 280 -18.10 17.10 0.87
N ARG A 281 -18.74 18.22 1.31
CA ARG A 281 -20.08 18.17 1.90
C ARG A 281 -21.17 17.69 0.95
N ASP A 282 -20.98 17.92 -0.35
CA ASP A 282 -22.00 17.71 -1.38
C ASP A 282 -21.78 16.38 -2.12
N ARG A 283 -20.52 15.95 -2.25
CA ARG A 283 -20.14 14.73 -2.99
C ARG A 283 -19.11 13.92 -2.22
N LYS A 284 -19.33 12.62 -2.17
CA LYS A 284 -18.37 11.66 -1.60
C LYS A 284 -17.33 11.27 -2.63
N GLY A 285 -16.10 11.09 -2.16
CA GLY A 285 -14.99 10.55 -2.94
C GLY A 285 -14.64 9.13 -2.51
N ALA A 286 -13.35 8.80 -2.54
CA ALA A 286 -12.83 7.53 -2.10
C ALA A 286 -13.07 7.29 -0.60
N GLN A 287 -13.31 6.04 -0.23
CA GLN A 287 -13.41 5.67 1.19
C GLN A 287 -12.04 5.61 1.86
N MET A 288 -11.00 5.30 1.10
CA MET A 288 -9.64 5.10 1.61
C MET A 288 -8.57 5.75 0.71
N PRO A 289 -8.47 7.09 0.66
CA PRO A 289 -7.26 7.70 0.11
C PRO A 289 -6.04 7.22 0.92
N PHE A 290 -5.03 6.64 0.26
CA PHE A 290 -3.88 6.08 0.95
C PHE A 290 -3.10 7.11 1.75
N ASN A 291 -2.67 6.70 2.92
CA ASN A 291 -1.78 7.44 3.79
C ASN A 291 -0.37 6.87 3.70
N PHE A 292 0.47 7.50 2.91
CA PHE A 292 1.84 7.07 2.68
C PHE A 292 2.87 7.70 3.64
N ALA A 293 2.45 8.31 4.74
CA ALA A 293 3.38 8.93 5.69
C ALA A 293 4.45 7.95 6.22
N LEU A 294 4.10 6.67 6.41
CA LEU A 294 5.06 5.63 6.80
C LEU A 294 5.99 5.19 5.66
N ILE A 295 5.66 5.51 4.42
CA ILE A 295 6.47 5.23 3.24
C ILE A 295 7.38 6.42 2.90
N SER A 296 6.80 7.63 2.84
CA SER A 296 7.44 8.81 2.28
C SER A 296 8.13 9.71 3.31
N ASP A 297 7.58 9.79 4.54
CA ASP A 297 7.98 10.84 5.49
C ASP A 297 8.93 10.35 6.58
N VAL A 298 9.04 9.02 6.77
CA VAL A 298 9.84 8.44 7.85
C VAL A 298 10.58 7.16 7.43
N ASN A 299 11.67 6.88 8.14
CA ASN A 299 12.52 5.69 7.96
C ASN A 299 13.20 5.31 9.29
N GLY A 300 14.16 4.37 9.28
CA GLY A 300 14.87 3.90 10.46
C GLY A 300 15.68 4.97 11.21
N ASP A 301 16.06 6.06 10.53
CA ASP A 301 16.81 7.18 11.15
C ASP A 301 15.88 8.21 11.79
N SER A 302 14.58 8.18 11.49
CA SER A 302 13.60 9.14 12.00
C SER A 302 13.48 9.10 13.52
N SER A 303 13.38 10.27 14.13
CA SER A 303 13.14 10.39 15.58
C SER A 303 11.70 10.00 15.93
N ALA A 304 11.46 9.64 17.18
CA ALA A 304 10.11 9.39 17.68
C ALA A 304 9.17 10.60 17.51
N ALA A 305 9.71 11.82 17.50
CA ALA A 305 8.95 13.05 17.27
C ALA A 305 8.53 13.17 15.81
N GLU A 306 9.38 12.80 14.83
CA GLU A 306 9.05 12.77 13.40
C GLU A 306 8.03 11.69 13.11
N ILE A 307 8.20 10.48 13.65
CA ILE A 307 7.19 9.40 13.56
C ILE A 307 5.82 9.89 14.09
N LYS A 308 5.81 10.48 15.30
CA LYS A 308 4.59 11.05 15.87
C LYS A 308 3.97 12.09 14.97
N TYR A 309 4.77 13.00 14.41
CA TYR A 309 4.29 14.06 13.53
C TYR A 309 3.65 13.51 12.26
N ALA A 310 4.29 12.54 11.61
CA ALA A 310 3.78 11.88 10.42
C ALA A 310 2.41 11.22 10.67
N LEU A 311 2.29 10.45 11.76
CA LEU A 311 1.06 9.74 12.13
C LEU A 311 -0.07 10.72 12.54
N ASP A 312 0.22 11.67 13.42
CA ASP A 312 -0.78 12.60 13.95
C ASP A 312 -1.26 13.61 12.91
N SER A 313 -0.42 13.97 11.94
CA SER A 313 -0.77 14.89 10.86
C SER A 313 -1.93 14.35 10.03
N PHE A 314 -1.87 13.10 9.60
CA PHE A 314 -2.97 12.51 8.83
C PHE A 314 -4.28 12.44 9.64
N LEU A 315 -4.19 12.02 10.91
CA LEU A 315 -5.35 11.99 11.81
C LEU A 315 -5.95 13.38 12.05
N THR A 316 -5.12 14.42 12.04
CA THR A 316 -5.55 15.82 12.24
C THR A 316 -6.30 16.37 11.04
N PHE A 317 -5.81 16.08 9.82
CA PHE A 317 -6.39 16.62 8.60
C PHE A 317 -7.60 15.84 8.10
N LYS A 318 -7.68 14.53 8.37
CA LYS A 318 -8.77 13.70 7.85
C LYS A 318 -10.15 14.22 8.30
N PRO A 319 -11.18 14.15 7.44
CA PRO A 319 -12.55 14.47 7.83
C PRO A 319 -13.01 13.64 9.05
N ILE A 320 -13.86 14.24 9.88
CA ILE A 320 -14.24 13.66 11.20
C ILE A 320 -14.88 12.28 11.05
N ASP A 321 -15.73 12.11 10.05
CA ASP A 321 -16.55 10.90 9.85
C ASP A 321 -15.85 9.85 8.95
N GLU A 322 -14.64 10.16 8.45
CA GLU A 322 -13.88 9.28 7.57
C GLU A 322 -12.80 8.48 8.35
N HIS A 323 -12.30 7.40 7.75
CA HIS A 323 -11.29 6.53 8.34
C HIS A 323 -9.90 6.85 7.80
N ALA A 324 -8.90 6.84 8.68
CA ALA A 324 -7.51 6.79 8.26
C ALA A 324 -7.16 5.37 7.80
N ASN A 325 -6.07 5.23 7.06
CA ASN A 325 -5.43 3.95 6.79
C ASN A 325 -3.92 4.05 7.02
N TRP A 326 -3.26 2.92 7.18
CA TRP A 326 -1.85 2.83 7.52
C TRP A 326 -1.19 1.82 6.59
N VAL A 327 -0.34 2.34 5.70
CA VAL A 327 0.40 1.59 4.69
C VAL A 327 1.88 1.78 4.99
N ALA A 328 2.56 0.73 5.41
CA ALA A 328 3.99 0.78 5.73
C ALA A 328 4.89 0.36 4.57
N GLY A 329 4.37 -0.37 3.60
CA GLY A 329 5.08 -0.80 2.41
C GLY A 329 4.13 -1.20 1.28
N ASN A 330 4.67 -1.25 0.08
CA ASN A 330 4.03 -1.75 -1.13
C ASN A 330 5.11 -2.28 -2.10
N HIS A 331 4.72 -2.65 -3.30
CA HIS A 331 5.62 -3.19 -4.33
C HIS A 331 6.54 -2.14 -4.99
N ASP A 332 6.34 -0.85 -4.73
CA ASP A 332 7.11 0.26 -5.32
C ASP A 332 8.19 0.81 -4.38
N VAL A 333 8.16 0.44 -3.11
CA VAL A 333 9.15 0.92 -2.13
C VAL A 333 9.86 -0.22 -1.43
N SER A 334 11.11 0.01 -1.07
CA SER A 334 11.92 -0.91 -0.27
C SER A 334 11.14 -1.43 0.96
N ARG A 335 11.27 -2.72 1.25
CA ARG A 335 10.50 -3.39 2.32
C ARG A 335 10.74 -2.76 3.69
N VAL A 336 9.74 -2.83 4.55
CA VAL A 336 9.79 -2.30 5.93
C VAL A 336 11.05 -2.75 6.68
N ALA A 337 11.39 -4.03 6.61
CA ALA A 337 12.58 -4.58 7.27
C ALA A 337 13.88 -3.99 6.74
N SER A 338 13.94 -3.58 5.47
CA SER A 338 15.10 -2.93 4.86
C SER A 338 15.16 -1.43 5.15
N ARG A 339 14.01 -0.72 5.18
CA ARG A 339 13.93 0.73 5.40
C ARG A 339 14.06 1.13 6.87
N PHE A 340 13.52 0.34 7.78
CA PHE A 340 13.58 0.59 9.22
C PHE A 340 14.66 -0.27 9.90
N SER A 341 14.50 -1.51 9.93
CA SER A 341 15.39 -2.62 10.26
C SER A 341 14.57 -3.89 10.50
N PRO A 342 15.14 -5.11 10.41
CA PRO A 342 14.43 -6.34 10.74
C PRO A 342 13.87 -6.36 12.17
N GLU A 343 14.56 -5.73 13.12
CA GLU A 343 14.15 -5.69 14.53
C GLU A 343 12.92 -4.80 14.77
N LEU A 344 12.63 -3.84 13.87
CA LEU A 344 11.51 -2.90 14.02
C LEU A 344 10.23 -3.36 13.31
N VAL A 345 10.27 -4.46 12.56
CA VAL A 345 9.11 -4.99 11.81
C VAL A 345 7.88 -5.13 12.70
N ASP A 346 8.03 -5.75 13.88
CA ASP A 346 6.91 -5.93 14.81
C ASP A 346 6.35 -4.59 15.30
N GLY A 347 7.22 -3.61 15.56
CA GLY A 347 6.83 -2.27 15.97
C GLY A 347 6.03 -1.53 14.88
N ILE A 348 6.47 -1.63 13.63
CA ILE A 348 5.75 -1.05 12.48
C ILE A 348 4.41 -1.77 12.29
N ASN A 349 4.36 -3.09 12.39
CA ASN A 349 3.12 -3.86 12.35
C ASN A 349 2.17 -3.46 13.50
N MET A 350 2.68 -3.14 14.70
CA MET A 350 1.87 -2.59 15.79
C MET A 350 1.26 -1.24 15.43
N ILE A 351 1.98 -0.35 14.74
CA ILE A 351 1.43 0.91 14.22
C ILE A 351 0.36 0.61 13.18
N THR A 352 0.70 -0.14 12.13
CA THR A 352 -0.18 -0.44 11.00
C THR A 352 -1.51 -1.05 11.46
N LEU A 353 -1.47 -1.98 12.41
CA LEU A 353 -2.65 -2.73 12.83
C LEU A 353 -3.42 -2.10 14.00
N LEU A 354 -2.78 -1.31 14.87
CA LEU A 354 -3.40 -0.86 16.12
C LEU A 354 -3.68 0.65 16.20
N MET A 355 -3.19 1.45 15.26
CA MET A 355 -3.57 2.87 15.13
C MET A 355 -5.06 3.03 14.79
N PRO A 356 -5.68 4.22 15.01
CA PRO A 356 -7.05 4.47 14.57
C PRO A 356 -7.18 4.42 13.05
N GLY A 357 -7.98 3.52 12.54
CA GLY A 357 -8.18 3.38 11.08
C GLY A 357 -7.96 1.96 10.59
N ILE A 358 -7.59 1.80 9.35
CA ILE A 358 -7.53 0.55 8.61
C ILE A 358 -6.05 0.20 8.36
N GLY A 359 -5.67 -1.03 8.65
CA GLY A 359 -4.32 -1.53 8.35
C GLY A 359 -4.26 -2.11 6.94
N VAL A 360 -3.20 -1.77 6.21
CA VAL A 360 -2.86 -2.35 4.92
C VAL A 360 -1.46 -2.94 5.03
N THR A 361 -1.32 -4.20 4.73
CA THR A 361 -0.06 -4.97 4.82
C THR A 361 0.37 -5.40 3.42
N TYR A 362 1.61 -5.15 3.05
CA TYR A 362 2.20 -5.72 1.84
C TYR A 362 2.73 -7.13 2.13
N MET A 363 2.55 -8.05 1.19
CA MET A 363 2.99 -9.44 1.33
C MET A 363 4.45 -9.54 1.77
N GLY A 364 4.70 -10.30 2.84
CA GLY A 364 6.02 -10.49 3.45
C GLY A 364 6.32 -9.61 4.66
N GLU A 365 5.54 -8.57 4.93
CA GLU A 365 5.70 -7.76 6.15
C GLU A 365 5.40 -8.58 7.41
N GLU A 366 4.44 -9.50 7.33
CA GLU A 366 4.04 -10.38 8.43
C GLU A 366 5.12 -11.39 8.84
N ILE A 367 6.07 -11.69 7.94
CA ILE A 367 7.21 -12.57 8.22
C ILE A 367 8.54 -11.81 8.28
N GLY A 368 8.54 -10.51 8.06
CA GLY A 368 9.73 -9.66 8.11
C GLY A 368 10.65 -9.82 6.90
N MET A 369 10.13 -10.09 5.70
CA MET A 369 10.93 -10.14 4.47
C MET A 369 11.70 -8.85 4.26
N VAL A 370 12.97 -9.01 3.87
CA VAL A 370 13.86 -7.92 3.43
C VAL A 370 13.87 -7.81 1.89
N ASP A 371 14.43 -6.73 1.38
CA ASP A 371 14.69 -6.59 -0.05
C ASP A 371 15.66 -7.69 -0.52
N GLY A 372 15.30 -8.40 -1.57
CA GLY A 372 16.18 -9.41 -2.18
C GLY A 372 17.27 -8.76 -3.02
N TYR A 373 18.42 -9.39 -3.12
CA TYR A 373 19.45 -8.97 -4.06
C TYR A 373 19.07 -9.40 -5.48
N VAL A 374 19.01 -8.43 -6.40
CA VAL A 374 18.81 -8.65 -7.84
C VAL A 374 20.00 -8.07 -8.57
N SER A 375 20.70 -8.86 -9.37
CA SER A 375 21.87 -8.38 -10.14
C SER A 375 21.44 -7.49 -11.30
N TRP A 376 22.40 -6.76 -11.91
CA TRP A 376 22.10 -6.00 -13.13
C TRP A 376 21.56 -6.89 -14.25
N GLU A 377 22.13 -8.08 -14.39
CA GLU A 377 21.74 -9.05 -15.41
C GLU A 377 20.33 -9.64 -15.19
N ASP A 378 19.89 -9.67 -13.92
CA ASP A 378 18.58 -10.17 -13.53
C ASP A 378 17.54 -9.04 -13.38
N THR A 379 17.98 -7.76 -13.44
CA THR A 379 17.09 -6.60 -13.32
C THR A 379 16.14 -6.52 -14.50
N VAL A 380 14.87 -6.40 -14.21
CA VAL A 380 13.80 -6.30 -15.21
C VAL A 380 12.93 -5.05 -15.04
N ASP A 381 12.98 -4.41 -13.87
CA ASP A 381 12.21 -3.19 -13.61
C ASP A 381 12.66 -2.02 -14.49
N PRO A 382 11.72 -1.36 -15.20
CA PRO A 382 12.05 -0.17 -16.01
C PRO A 382 12.77 0.93 -15.23
N GLY A 383 12.46 1.12 -13.93
CA GLY A 383 13.14 2.09 -13.07
C GLY A 383 14.65 1.84 -12.96
N GLY A 384 15.06 0.58 -12.91
CA GLY A 384 16.45 0.17 -12.94
C GLY A 384 17.04 0.15 -14.35
N CYS A 385 16.37 -0.52 -15.30
CA CYS A 385 16.85 -0.68 -16.69
C CYS A 385 17.07 0.66 -17.40
N ASN A 386 16.18 1.65 -17.23
CA ASN A 386 16.27 2.96 -17.86
C ASN A 386 17.41 3.84 -17.34
N THR A 387 18.13 3.40 -16.30
CA THR A 387 19.34 4.10 -15.84
C THR A 387 20.49 3.96 -16.82
N ASP A 388 20.53 2.87 -17.60
CA ASP A 388 21.66 2.44 -18.39
C ASP A 388 23.00 2.38 -17.58
N ASP A 389 22.88 2.20 -16.22
CA ASP A 389 23.99 2.24 -15.28
C ASP A 389 24.07 0.94 -14.45
N PRO A 390 24.93 0.00 -14.82
CA PRO A 390 25.06 -1.28 -14.13
C PRO A 390 25.63 -1.18 -12.70
N ILE A 391 26.04 0.01 -12.26
CA ILE A 391 26.60 0.22 -10.92
C ILE A 391 25.53 0.75 -9.95
N ASN A 392 24.67 1.67 -10.42
CA ASN A 392 23.73 2.40 -9.55
C ASN A 392 22.25 2.09 -9.86
N TYR A 393 21.94 1.13 -10.76
CA TYR A 393 20.55 0.75 -11.14
C TYR A 393 19.67 0.45 -9.93
N TRP A 394 20.25 -0.16 -8.90
CA TRP A 394 19.55 -0.60 -7.68
C TRP A 394 18.92 0.55 -6.89
N ILE A 395 19.38 1.80 -7.07
CA ILE A 395 18.83 2.99 -6.38
C ILE A 395 17.37 3.26 -6.81
N THR A 396 17.03 2.90 -8.04
CA THR A 396 15.72 3.18 -8.64
C THR A 396 14.97 1.93 -9.08
N SER A 397 15.60 0.74 -8.98
CA SER A 397 14.95 -0.53 -9.27
C SER A 397 13.98 -0.91 -8.14
N ARG A 398 12.80 -1.35 -8.55
CA ARG A 398 11.77 -1.89 -7.64
C ARG A 398 11.82 -3.43 -7.54
N ASP A 399 12.73 -4.08 -8.25
CA ASP A 399 12.89 -5.55 -8.21
C ASP A 399 13.19 -6.10 -6.81
N PRO A 400 14.05 -5.45 -5.96
CA PRO A 400 14.41 -5.98 -4.64
C PRO A 400 13.22 -6.28 -3.74
N GLN A 401 12.20 -5.42 -3.71
CA GLN A 401 10.99 -5.61 -2.89
C GLN A 401 9.95 -6.49 -3.57
N ARG A 402 10.13 -6.84 -4.85
CA ARG A 402 9.22 -7.69 -5.65
C ARG A 402 9.67 -9.13 -5.75
N THR A 403 10.77 -9.52 -5.09
CA THR A 403 11.28 -10.90 -5.07
C THR A 403 10.23 -11.88 -4.55
N PRO A 404 10.26 -13.17 -5.01
CA PRO A 404 9.27 -14.18 -4.65
C PRO A 404 9.06 -14.34 -3.15
N PHE A 405 7.82 -14.57 -2.76
CA PHE A 405 7.41 -14.75 -1.37
C PHE A 405 7.98 -16.07 -0.79
N GLN A 406 8.39 -16.04 0.47
CA GLN A 406 9.13 -17.11 1.13
C GLN A 406 8.19 -18.04 1.93
N TRP A 407 7.68 -19.09 1.28
CA TRP A 407 6.77 -20.07 1.89
C TRP A 407 7.48 -21.09 2.77
N SER A 408 8.59 -21.66 2.28
CA SER A 408 9.33 -22.73 2.95
C SER A 408 10.82 -22.69 2.62
N ALA A 409 11.59 -23.58 3.25
CA ALA A 409 13.00 -23.81 2.92
C ALA A 409 13.21 -24.68 1.66
N ASP A 410 12.15 -25.07 0.97
CA ASP A 410 12.22 -25.84 -0.26
C ASP A 410 12.77 -25.02 -1.43
N LYS A 411 13.02 -25.70 -2.56
CA LYS A 411 13.48 -25.07 -3.80
C LYS A 411 12.63 -23.82 -4.12
N ASN A 412 13.31 -22.76 -4.54
CA ASN A 412 12.70 -21.47 -4.87
C ASN A 412 11.84 -20.90 -3.71
N ALA A 413 12.27 -21.10 -2.46
CA ALA A 413 11.54 -20.67 -1.26
C ALA A 413 10.12 -21.26 -1.14
N GLY A 414 9.84 -22.41 -1.76
CA GLY A 414 8.50 -22.98 -1.85
C GLY A 414 7.54 -22.15 -2.73
N PHE A 415 8.01 -21.10 -3.37
CA PHE A 415 7.23 -20.27 -4.30
C PHE A 415 6.87 -21.03 -5.57
N SER A 416 7.85 -21.72 -6.19
CA SER A 416 7.73 -22.43 -7.45
C SER A 416 8.42 -23.79 -7.41
N VAL A 417 7.82 -24.79 -8.05
CA VAL A 417 8.45 -26.08 -8.34
C VAL A 417 9.30 -26.05 -9.63
N GLY A 418 9.20 -24.96 -10.40
CA GLY A 418 9.91 -24.74 -11.65
C GLY A 418 11.42 -24.66 -11.50
N ASN A 419 12.13 -24.54 -12.63
CA ASN A 419 13.58 -24.46 -12.62
C ASN A 419 14.12 -23.04 -12.38
N LYS A 420 13.32 -22.03 -12.68
CA LYS A 420 13.65 -20.62 -12.54
C LYS A 420 12.44 -19.89 -11.95
N THR A 421 12.69 -18.77 -11.34
CA THR A 421 11.69 -17.78 -10.93
C THR A 421 11.92 -16.50 -11.73
N TRP A 422 10.90 -15.68 -11.90
CA TRP A 422 10.96 -14.45 -12.69
C TRP A 422 11.98 -13.43 -12.13
N LEU A 423 12.12 -13.37 -10.81
CA LEU A 423 13.21 -12.73 -10.08
C LEU A 423 13.88 -13.75 -9.15
N PRO A 424 15.15 -13.56 -8.79
CA PRO A 424 15.81 -14.42 -7.79
C PRO A 424 15.06 -14.42 -6.45
N VAL A 425 15.01 -15.56 -5.77
CA VAL A 425 14.54 -15.61 -4.37
C VAL A 425 15.58 -14.96 -3.44
N ALA A 426 15.14 -14.32 -2.37
CA ALA A 426 16.05 -13.74 -1.39
C ALA A 426 16.88 -14.83 -0.70
N ALA A 427 18.15 -14.53 -0.41
CA ALA A 427 19.12 -15.52 0.06
C ALA A 427 18.84 -16.10 1.45
N ASP A 428 17.99 -15.47 2.24
CA ASP A 428 17.66 -15.82 3.61
C ASP A 428 16.46 -16.79 3.75
N PHE A 429 15.84 -17.19 2.62
CA PHE A 429 14.61 -17.97 2.59
C PHE A 429 14.67 -19.29 3.38
N GLU A 430 15.84 -19.90 3.54
CA GLU A 430 15.97 -21.14 4.31
C GLU A 430 15.61 -20.94 5.79
N ASN A 431 15.82 -19.75 6.34
CA ASN A 431 15.60 -19.43 7.75
C ASN A 431 14.42 -18.44 7.96
N LEU A 432 14.13 -17.60 6.98
CA LEU A 432 13.06 -16.62 7.03
C LEU A 432 11.98 -17.02 6.05
N ASN A 433 10.99 -17.78 6.51
CA ASN A 433 9.86 -18.25 5.70
C ASN A 433 8.66 -18.58 6.58
N VAL A 434 7.49 -18.72 5.94
CA VAL A 434 6.23 -19.01 6.64
C VAL A 434 6.28 -20.30 7.45
N GLU A 435 6.83 -21.39 6.88
CA GLU A 435 6.83 -22.71 7.51
C GLU A 435 7.64 -22.72 8.80
N VAL A 436 8.86 -22.18 8.78
CA VAL A 436 9.72 -22.05 9.96
C VAL A 436 9.06 -21.16 11.02
N GLN A 437 8.47 -20.04 10.60
CA GLN A 437 7.87 -19.10 11.55
C GLN A 437 6.57 -19.60 12.17
N ARG A 438 5.81 -20.45 11.49
CA ARG A 438 4.60 -21.08 12.07
C ARG A 438 4.91 -21.93 13.29
N VAL A 439 6.03 -22.64 13.29
CA VAL A 439 6.41 -23.55 14.39
C VAL A 439 7.31 -22.89 15.43
N THR A 440 7.84 -21.72 15.16
CA THR A 440 8.65 -20.93 16.09
C THR A 440 7.74 -20.21 17.08
N GLU A 441 7.90 -20.48 18.38
CA GLU A 441 7.03 -19.94 19.43
C GLU A 441 6.91 -18.40 19.36
N LYS A 442 8.02 -17.69 19.18
CA LYS A 442 8.06 -16.23 19.03
C LYS A 442 8.68 -15.87 17.69
N SER A 443 7.83 -15.54 16.73
CA SER A 443 8.19 -15.15 15.37
C SER A 443 7.38 -13.94 14.92
N HIS A 444 7.84 -13.22 13.88
CA HIS A 444 7.09 -12.10 13.28
C HIS A 444 5.68 -12.55 12.89
N LEU A 445 5.55 -13.71 12.24
CA LEU A 445 4.27 -14.29 11.83
C LEU A 445 3.31 -14.48 13.01
N ASN A 446 3.77 -15.07 14.12
CA ASN A 446 2.93 -15.32 15.27
C ASN A 446 2.60 -14.04 16.03
N ILE A 447 3.51 -13.05 16.05
CA ILE A 447 3.25 -11.70 16.58
C ILE A 447 2.21 -10.99 15.71
N TYR A 448 2.34 -11.01 14.38
CA TYR A 448 1.37 -10.44 13.46
C TYR A 448 -0.04 -11.02 13.66
N LYS A 449 -0.17 -12.35 13.75
CA LYS A 449 -1.44 -13.04 14.05
C LYS A 449 -2.04 -12.60 15.38
N ALA A 450 -1.20 -12.43 16.40
CA ALA A 450 -1.66 -11.93 17.71
C ALA A 450 -2.16 -10.48 17.64
N LEU A 451 -1.50 -9.62 16.86
CA LEU A 451 -1.93 -8.25 16.60
C LEU A 451 -3.24 -8.20 15.84
N ALA A 452 -3.37 -8.98 14.78
CA ALA A 452 -4.61 -9.09 13.99
C ALA A 452 -5.78 -9.60 14.83
N ALA A 453 -5.55 -10.60 15.68
CA ALA A 453 -6.55 -11.09 16.62
C ALA A 453 -6.95 -10.03 17.67
N LEU A 454 -5.97 -9.27 18.19
CA LEU A 454 -6.22 -8.19 19.15
C LEU A 454 -7.05 -7.06 18.52
N ARG A 455 -6.85 -6.76 17.23
CA ARG A 455 -7.61 -5.75 16.49
C ARG A 455 -9.12 -6.02 16.48
N ASN A 456 -9.57 -7.27 16.67
CA ASN A 456 -10.99 -7.61 16.80
C ASN A 456 -11.63 -7.08 18.09
N ASP A 457 -10.84 -6.63 19.08
CA ASP A 457 -11.38 -5.98 20.27
C ASP A 457 -12.07 -4.66 19.90
N LYS A 458 -13.28 -4.45 20.44
CA LYS A 458 -14.08 -3.23 20.22
C LYS A 458 -13.30 -1.93 20.46
N ILE A 459 -12.26 -1.98 21.28
CA ILE A 459 -11.42 -0.82 21.55
C ILE A 459 -10.75 -0.29 20.29
N PHE A 460 -10.34 -1.14 19.35
CA PHE A 460 -9.70 -0.70 18.11
C PHE A 460 -10.70 -0.19 17.07
N ARG A 461 -11.99 -0.43 17.28
CA ARG A 461 -13.06 0.08 16.42
C ARG A 461 -13.60 1.44 16.88
N TYR A 462 -13.75 1.65 18.21
CA TYR A 462 -14.49 2.79 18.75
C TYR A 462 -13.69 3.65 19.74
N SER A 463 -12.40 3.39 19.93
CA SER A 463 -11.63 4.05 20.98
C SER A 463 -11.15 5.45 20.62
N ARG A 464 -10.86 6.20 21.67
CA ARG A 464 -10.06 7.42 21.59
C ARG A 464 -8.59 7.07 21.41
N TYR A 465 -7.82 8.05 21.00
CA TYR A 465 -6.40 7.94 20.72
C TYR A 465 -5.65 9.15 21.30
N GLU A 466 -4.47 8.90 21.81
CA GLU A 466 -3.46 9.91 22.13
C GLU A 466 -2.06 9.32 21.96
N SER A 467 -1.07 10.15 21.67
CA SER A 467 0.31 9.73 21.40
C SER A 467 1.32 10.63 22.09
N VAL A 468 2.52 10.11 22.33
CA VAL A 468 3.65 10.83 22.91
C VAL A 468 4.97 10.34 22.32
N ALA A 469 5.88 11.27 22.05
CA ALA A 469 7.29 10.98 21.87
C ALA A 469 8.00 11.30 23.21
N TYR A 470 8.49 10.28 23.90
CA TYR A 470 9.13 10.45 25.21
C TYR A 470 10.53 11.06 25.09
N ASN A 471 11.24 10.69 24.04
CA ASN A 471 12.61 11.13 23.73
C ASN A 471 12.89 10.91 22.25
N GLU A 472 14.15 10.94 21.83
CA GLU A 472 14.55 10.72 20.43
C GLU A 472 14.15 9.34 19.86
N GLY A 473 14.06 8.31 20.72
CA GLY A 473 13.83 6.92 20.28
C GLY A 473 12.44 6.40 20.57
N VAL A 474 11.80 6.80 21.67
CA VAL A 474 10.59 6.12 22.14
C VAL A 474 9.32 6.86 21.77
N PHE A 475 8.56 6.28 20.90
CA PHE A 475 7.18 6.66 20.57
C PHE A 475 6.19 5.74 21.30
N ALA A 476 5.11 6.32 21.82
CA ALA A 476 4.02 5.55 22.38
C ALA A 476 2.68 6.16 22.04
N PHE A 477 1.66 5.29 21.92
CA PHE A 477 0.28 5.73 21.80
C PHE A 477 -0.65 4.88 22.64
N ARG A 478 -1.75 5.50 23.08
CA ARG A 478 -2.81 4.85 23.85
C ARG A 478 -4.10 4.80 23.05
N ARG A 479 -4.78 3.64 23.11
CA ARG A 479 -6.16 3.45 22.68
C ARG A 479 -7.00 3.14 23.92
N TRP A 480 -8.13 3.83 24.09
CA TRP A 480 -9.00 3.55 25.24
C TRP A 480 -10.48 3.74 24.91
N TYR A 481 -11.28 2.85 25.49
CA TYR A 481 -12.73 2.83 25.38
C TYR A 481 -13.35 2.35 26.69
N ASN A 482 -14.23 3.15 27.28
CA ASN A 482 -14.78 2.89 28.62
C ASN A 482 -13.65 2.72 29.67
N LYS A 483 -13.67 1.59 30.41
CA LYS A 483 -12.68 1.23 31.44
C LYS A 483 -11.57 0.31 30.90
N LYS A 484 -11.30 0.30 29.61
CA LYS A 484 -10.29 -0.54 28.98
C LYS A 484 -9.32 0.35 28.21
N ALA A 485 -8.02 0.10 28.34
CA ALA A 485 -7.01 0.82 27.61
C ALA A 485 -5.84 -0.10 27.24
N TYR A 486 -5.29 0.14 26.05
CA TYR A 486 -4.04 -0.44 25.58
C TYR A 486 -3.05 0.67 25.27
N ILE A 487 -1.79 0.41 25.55
CA ILE A 487 -0.67 1.29 25.21
C ILE A 487 0.27 0.50 24.32
N VAL A 488 0.65 1.08 23.19
CA VAL A 488 1.71 0.57 22.33
C VAL A 488 2.94 1.43 22.57
N VAL A 489 4.10 0.81 22.77
CA VAL A 489 5.38 1.48 22.97
C VAL A 489 6.38 0.90 22.00
N ILE A 490 7.10 1.74 21.28
CA ILE A 490 8.11 1.35 20.29
C ILE A 490 9.36 2.16 20.51
N ASN A 491 10.50 1.51 20.62
CA ASN A 491 11.80 2.13 20.66
C ASN A 491 12.48 2.00 19.29
N PHE A 492 12.65 3.10 18.58
CA PHE A 492 13.28 3.18 17.26
C PHE A 492 14.81 3.28 17.31
N ARG A 493 15.42 3.21 18.51
CA ARG A 493 16.86 3.31 18.69
C ARG A 493 17.41 2.02 19.31
N GLN A 494 18.73 1.84 19.21
CA GLN A 494 19.41 0.68 19.79
C GLN A 494 19.66 0.83 21.30
N GLU A 495 19.58 2.05 21.84
CA GLU A 495 19.74 2.33 23.26
C GLU A 495 18.47 1.98 24.04
N ALA A 496 18.65 1.49 25.27
CA ALA A 496 17.54 1.27 26.17
C ALA A 496 17.12 2.57 26.87
N TYR A 497 15.81 2.72 27.08
CA TYR A 497 15.22 3.87 27.79
C TYR A 497 14.31 3.42 28.92
N THR A 498 14.20 4.25 29.95
CA THR A 498 13.16 4.11 30.98
C THR A 498 12.13 5.21 30.79
N ILE A 499 10.85 4.84 30.68
CA ILE A 499 9.74 5.76 30.45
C ILE A 499 8.69 5.65 31.54
N ASP A 500 7.94 6.74 31.71
CA ASP A 500 6.82 6.84 32.65
C ASP A 500 5.49 6.87 31.88
N LEU A 501 4.75 5.75 31.90
CA LEU A 501 3.46 5.62 31.25
C LEU A 501 2.31 6.28 32.01
N THR A 502 2.53 6.74 33.25
CA THR A 502 1.55 7.52 34.01
C THR A 502 1.30 8.91 33.42
N TYR A 503 2.11 9.31 32.42
CA TYR A 503 1.84 10.44 31.55
C TYR A 503 0.45 10.36 30.90
N PHE A 504 0.01 9.15 30.53
CA PHE A 504 -1.33 8.95 30.01
C PHE A 504 -2.38 8.99 31.12
N GLU A 505 -3.40 9.82 30.94
CA GLU A 505 -4.45 10.00 31.94
C GLU A 505 -5.09 8.67 32.36
N ASN A 506 -5.29 8.46 33.65
CA ASN A 506 -5.87 7.23 34.24
C ASN A 506 -5.02 5.95 34.07
N VAL A 507 -3.75 6.06 33.72
CA VAL A 507 -2.78 4.98 33.84
C VAL A 507 -2.15 5.07 35.24
N ASN A 508 -2.56 4.17 36.13
CA ASN A 508 -2.16 4.27 37.54
C ASN A 508 -0.78 3.61 37.79
N LYS A 509 -0.76 2.39 38.34
CA LYS A 509 0.51 1.82 38.84
C LYS A 509 1.06 0.69 38.00
N LYS A 510 0.22 -0.03 37.28
CA LYS A 510 0.62 -1.29 36.63
C LYS A 510 0.05 -1.41 35.23
N VAL A 511 0.87 -1.96 34.35
CA VAL A 511 0.50 -2.40 33.01
C VAL A 511 0.89 -3.86 32.85
N GLN A 512 0.23 -4.56 31.95
CA GLN A 512 0.50 -5.96 31.65
C GLN A 512 0.87 -6.13 30.19
N VAL A 513 2.00 -6.79 29.93
CA VAL A 513 2.45 -7.12 28.58
C VAL A 513 1.45 -8.09 27.95
N LEU A 514 0.94 -7.76 26.78
CA LEU A 514 0.11 -8.67 25.97
C LEU A 514 0.90 -9.25 24.81
N ILE A 515 1.60 -8.40 24.06
CA ILE A 515 2.40 -8.77 22.91
C ILE A 515 3.73 -8.03 23.04
N SER A 516 4.82 -8.70 22.74
CA SER A 516 6.17 -8.14 22.70
C SER A 516 6.87 -8.53 21.41
N SER A 517 7.69 -7.63 20.86
CA SER A 517 8.49 -7.89 19.65
C SER A 517 9.44 -9.07 19.83
N ILE A 518 9.91 -9.64 18.72
CA ILE A 518 10.71 -10.87 18.70
C ILE A 518 11.95 -10.80 19.60
N GLN A 519 12.63 -9.66 19.66
CA GLN A 519 13.83 -9.45 20.47
C GLN A 519 13.56 -9.11 21.93
N SER A 520 12.33 -8.82 22.31
CA SER A 520 11.98 -8.49 23.69
C SER A 520 12.11 -9.70 24.61
N PRO A 521 12.78 -9.60 25.76
CA PRO A 521 12.83 -10.66 26.76
C PRO A 521 11.54 -10.75 27.61
N LYS A 522 10.62 -9.76 27.47
CA LYS A 522 9.40 -9.72 28.26
C LYS A 522 8.38 -10.71 27.73
N ASN A 523 7.77 -11.45 28.65
CA ASN A 523 6.77 -12.47 28.33
C ASN A 523 5.35 -11.90 28.37
N SER A 524 4.45 -12.50 27.59
CA SER A 524 3.02 -12.22 27.70
C SER A 524 2.54 -12.43 29.13
N TRP A 525 1.66 -11.54 29.59
CA TRP A 525 1.09 -11.50 30.94
C TRP A 525 2.03 -10.99 32.03
N GLU A 526 3.29 -10.66 31.74
CA GLU A 526 4.19 -10.02 32.69
C GLU A 526 3.61 -8.66 33.15
N VAL A 527 3.72 -8.37 34.43
CA VAL A 527 3.18 -7.11 35.00
C VAL A 527 4.34 -6.17 35.31
N LEU A 528 4.30 -4.98 34.73
CA LEU A 528 5.29 -3.93 34.87
C LEU A 528 4.77 -2.76 35.71
N GLN A 529 5.68 -2.02 36.39
CA GLN A 529 5.34 -0.76 37.05
C GLN A 529 5.24 0.33 35.97
N ALA A 530 4.08 1.01 35.89
CA ALA A 530 3.79 1.97 34.82
C ALA A 530 4.65 3.25 34.89
N ASP A 531 5.09 3.63 36.09
CA ASP A 531 5.94 4.81 36.33
C ASP A 531 7.43 4.58 35.97
N LYS A 532 7.82 3.32 35.71
CA LYS A 532 9.20 2.94 35.39
C LYS A 532 9.25 1.73 34.46
N VAL A 533 8.88 1.91 33.21
CA VAL A 533 8.97 0.85 32.20
C VAL A 533 10.29 0.97 31.46
N GLU A 534 11.14 -0.04 31.57
CA GLU A 534 12.34 -0.17 30.77
C GLU A 534 11.99 -0.72 29.39
N ILE A 535 12.42 -0.03 28.33
CA ILE A 535 12.27 -0.44 26.93
C ILE A 535 13.66 -0.59 26.35
N LEU A 536 13.99 -1.80 25.89
CA LEU A 536 15.28 -2.12 25.28
C LEU A 536 15.42 -1.54 23.89
N GLY A 537 16.62 -1.61 23.30
CA GLY A 537 16.85 -1.21 21.91
C GLY A 537 15.95 -1.98 20.94
N SER A 538 15.32 -1.28 20.01
CA SER A 538 14.37 -1.81 19.01
C SER A 538 13.18 -2.60 19.59
N GLU A 539 12.97 -2.57 20.92
CA GLU A 539 11.86 -3.29 21.56
C GLU A 539 10.53 -2.60 21.31
N SER A 540 9.50 -3.41 21.05
CA SER A 540 8.13 -2.95 20.91
C SER A 540 7.18 -3.78 21.76
N LEU A 541 6.23 -3.10 22.43
CA LEU A 541 5.29 -3.72 23.37
C LEU A 541 3.87 -3.25 23.14
N VAL A 542 2.92 -4.18 23.26
CA VAL A 542 1.51 -3.88 23.49
C VAL A 542 1.18 -4.17 24.95
N LEU A 543 0.76 -3.16 25.66
CA LEU A 543 0.51 -3.17 27.10
C LEU A 543 -0.98 -2.94 27.39
N LYS A 544 -1.54 -3.76 28.29
CA LYS A 544 -2.90 -3.55 28.83
C LYS A 544 -2.79 -2.76 30.13
N VAL A 545 -3.56 -1.69 30.26
CA VAL A 545 -3.68 -0.94 31.50
C VAL A 545 -4.49 -1.74 32.52
N LEU A 546 -3.98 -1.89 33.73
CA LEU A 546 -4.67 -2.51 34.85
C LEU A 546 -5.28 -1.39 35.73
N PHE A 547 -6.63 -1.30 35.75
CA PHE A 547 -7.39 -0.30 36.49
C PHE A 547 -7.65 -0.73 37.94
#